data_5fafb69bc360f4ab1727956d1e9ef8c9
#
_entry.id   5fafb69bc360f4ab1727956d1e9ef8c9
#
_cell.length_a   1.000
_cell.length_b   1.000
_cell.length_c   1.000
_cell.angle_alpha   90.00
_cell.angle_beta   90.00
_cell.angle_gamma   90.00
#
_symmetry.space_group_name_H-M   'P 1'
#
loop_
_entity.id
_entity.type
_entity.pdbx_description
1 polymer ?
#
loop_
_entity_poly.entity_id
_entity_poly.type
_entity_poly.pdbx_seq_one_letter_code
_entity_poly.pdbx_strand_id
1 'polypeptide(L)'
;MKVRKALLADAESVSKLLGQLGYQVSQKLIRDKLEALELSARDTVLLAQDGKNIVGVISLHVLELFHQPGRLGRITSLVIDENFRGQGVGAMLVSAADAFSTEQLCVRAEVTSSDHRIQAHTFYQQHGYAVDERRFVKRYDSSGA
;
A
#
# COMPACT_ATOMS: atom_id res chain seq x y z
N MET A 1 16.64 3.40 9.65
CA MET A 1 15.38 3.41 8.86
C MET A 1 14.22 3.05 9.77
N LYS A 2 13.11 3.74 9.62
CA LYS A 2 11.92 3.48 10.44
C LYS A 2 10.64 3.53 9.60
N VAL A 3 9.58 2.86 10.08
CA VAL A 3 8.25 2.93 9.50
C VAL A 3 7.37 3.80 10.40
N ARG A 4 6.62 4.70 9.80
CA ARG A 4 5.69 5.57 10.52
C ARG A 4 4.45 5.88 9.70
N LYS A 5 3.42 6.37 10.35
CA LYS A 5 2.20 6.81 9.67
C LYS A 5 2.49 8.07 8.84
N ALA A 6 1.90 8.15 7.66
CA ALA A 6 2.00 9.30 6.79
C ALA A 6 1.27 10.51 7.39
N LEU A 7 1.83 11.69 7.19
CA LEU A 7 1.26 12.98 7.57
C LEU A 7 0.96 13.80 6.32
N LEU A 8 0.13 14.82 6.45
CA LEU A 8 -0.20 15.69 5.31
C LEU A 8 1.05 16.31 4.67
N ALA A 9 2.06 16.63 5.49
CA ALA A 9 3.31 17.19 5.02
C ALA A 9 4.13 16.24 4.13
N ASP A 10 3.79 14.95 4.11
CA ASP A 10 4.48 13.96 3.28
C ASP A 10 3.94 13.87 1.85
N ALA A 11 2.93 14.66 1.50
CA ALA A 11 2.24 14.55 0.21
C ALA A 11 3.18 14.68 -0.99
N GLU A 12 4.15 15.58 -0.93
CA GLU A 12 5.13 15.74 -2.00
C GLU A 12 5.98 14.49 -2.20
N SER A 13 6.51 13.94 -1.12
CA SER A 13 7.34 12.74 -1.17
C SER A 13 6.57 11.53 -1.69
N VAL A 14 5.33 11.36 -1.24
CA VAL A 14 4.46 10.27 -1.70
C VAL A 14 4.14 10.42 -3.19
N SER A 15 3.82 11.64 -3.62
CA SER A 15 3.56 11.94 -5.03
C SER A 15 4.75 11.55 -5.91
N LYS A 16 5.98 11.85 -5.49
CA LYS A 16 7.19 11.49 -6.22
C LYS A 16 7.38 9.98 -6.29
N LEU A 17 7.14 9.26 -5.19
CA LEU A 17 7.24 7.80 -5.18
C LEU A 17 6.26 7.15 -6.16
N LEU A 18 5.01 7.59 -6.14
CA LEU A 18 3.99 7.06 -7.06
C LEU A 18 4.35 7.38 -8.52
N GLY A 19 4.99 8.51 -8.76
CA GLY A 19 5.49 8.88 -10.08
C GLY A 19 6.50 7.88 -10.65
N GLN A 20 7.27 7.22 -9.81
CA GLN A 20 8.23 6.20 -10.26
C GLN A 20 7.55 4.96 -10.86
N LEU A 21 6.29 4.72 -10.53
CA LEU A 21 5.49 3.66 -11.14
C LEU A 21 4.72 4.12 -12.39
N GLY A 22 4.92 5.35 -12.83
CA GLY A 22 4.24 5.91 -13.99
C GLY A 22 2.92 6.60 -13.69
N TYR A 23 2.49 6.68 -12.42
CA TYR A 23 1.30 7.41 -12.05
C TYR A 23 1.58 8.90 -11.96
N GLN A 24 0.77 9.71 -12.64
CA GLN A 24 0.84 11.16 -12.50
C GLN A 24 -0.14 11.60 -11.42
N VAL A 25 0.36 11.68 -10.21
CA VAL A 25 -0.45 11.96 -9.02
C VAL A 25 0.01 13.27 -8.41
N SER A 26 -0.89 14.25 -8.32
CA SER A 26 -0.56 15.56 -7.75
C SER A 26 -0.40 15.50 -6.23
N GLN A 27 0.35 16.43 -5.69
CA GLN A 27 0.46 16.59 -4.23
C GLN A 27 -0.91 16.88 -3.61
N LYS A 28 -1.74 17.66 -4.31
CA LYS A 28 -3.09 17.98 -3.83
C LYS A 28 -3.93 16.73 -3.67
N LEU A 29 -3.89 15.82 -4.67
CA LEU A 29 -4.65 14.57 -4.58
C LEU A 29 -4.19 13.75 -3.38
N ILE A 30 -2.89 13.60 -3.19
CA ILE A 30 -2.35 12.84 -2.06
C ILE A 30 -2.77 13.48 -0.73
N ARG A 31 -2.67 14.79 -0.63
CA ARG A 31 -3.07 15.51 0.59
C ARG A 31 -4.55 15.28 0.89
N ASP A 32 -5.40 15.38 -0.13
CA ASP A 32 -6.84 15.16 0.02
C ASP A 32 -7.13 13.72 0.47
N LYS A 33 -6.42 12.74 -0.06
CA LYS A 33 -6.57 11.33 0.33
C LYS A 33 -6.10 11.09 1.75
N LEU A 34 -4.94 11.64 2.13
CA LEU A 34 -4.44 11.51 3.50
C LEU A 34 -5.40 12.14 4.49
N GLU A 35 -5.97 13.29 4.15
CA GLU A 35 -6.97 13.94 4.99
C GLU A 35 -8.22 13.08 5.14
N ALA A 36 -8.71 12.49 4.04
CA ALA A 36 -9.88 11.62 4.07
C ALA A 36 -9.66 10.37 4.93
N LEU A 37 -8.42 9.85 4.97
CA LEU A 37 -8.09 8.64 5.71
C LEU A 37 -7.70 8.90 7.17
N GLU A 38 -7.41 10.14 7.52
CA GLU A 38 -6.82 10.50 8.83
C GLU A 38 -7.69 10.06 10.00
N LEU A 39 -9.00 10.19 9.89
CA LEU A 39 -9.93 9.85 10.96
C LEU A 39 -10.41 8.40 10.94
N SER A 40 -9.98 7.63 9.94
CA SER A 40 -10.39 6.24 9.82
C SER A 40 -9.49 5.34 10.67
N ALA A 41 -10.10 4.53 11.53
CA ALA A 41 -9.37 3.52 12.30
C ALA A 41 -9.02 2.28 11.46
N ARG A 42 -9.65 2.13 10.28
CA ARG A 42 -9.52 0.94 9.44
C ARG A 42 -8.61 1.13 8.23
N ASP A 43 -8.15 2.35 8.01
CA ASP A 43 -7.31 2.67 6.87
C ASP A 43 -6.00 3.28 7.37
N THR A 44 -4.91 2.93 6.74
CA THR A 44 -3.63 3.51 7.10
C THR A 44 -2.72 3.64 5.88
N VAL A 45 -1.89 4.67 5.92
CA VAL A 45 -0.78 4.84 4.99
C VAL A 45 0.49 4.91 5.80
N LEU A 46 1.41 4.00 5.54
CA LEU A 46 2.67 3.89 6.26
C LEU A 46 3.82 4.23 5.34
N LEU A 47 4.80 4.92 5.88
CA LEU A 47 5.99 5.34 5.14
C LEU A 47 7.23 4.71 5.76
N ALA A 48 8.20 4.36 4.90
CA ALA A 48 9.55 4.04 5.33
C ALA A 48 10.41 5.28 5.18
N GLN A 49 11.09 5.66 6.25
CA GLN A 49 11.89 6.86 6.30
C GLN A 49 13.34 6.51 6.61
N ASP A 50 14.26 7.00 5.79
CA ASP A 50 15.68 6.88 5.99
C ASP A 50 16.25 8.29 6.18
N GLY A 51 16.63 8.62 7.43
CA GLY A 51 17.02 9.97 7.77
C GLY A 51 15.88 10.96 7.49
N LYS A 52 16.09 11.85 6.53
CA LYS A 52 15.07 12.83 6.09
C LYS A 52 14.31 12.39 4.86
N ASN A 53 14.67 11.25 4.27
CA ASN A 53 14.12 10.80 3.00
C ASN A 53 13.01 9.81 3.21
N ILE A 54 11.90 9.99 2.49
CA ILE A 54 10.83 9.01 2.42
C ILE A 54 11.16 8.09 1.26
N VAL A 55 11.39 6.81 1.57
CA VAL A 55 11.90 5.85 0.60
C VAL A 55 10.92 4.73 0.27
N GLY A 56 9.75 4.73 0.89
CA GLY A 56 8.72 3.75 0.57
C GLY A 56 7.37 4.15 1.14
N VAL A 57 6.31 3.63 0.54
CA VAL A 57 4.93 3.85 0.99
C VAL A 57 4.11 2.60 0.79
N ILE A 58 3.23 2.31 1.75
CA ILE A 58 2.21 1.27 1.64
C ILE A 58 0.88 1.83 2.10
N SER A 59 -0.18 1.59 1.34
CA SER A 59 -1.54 1.94 1.75
C SER A 59 -2.35 0.67 1.97
N LEU A 60 -3.08 0.64 3.09
CA LEU A 60 -3.82 -0.53 3.56
C LEU A 60 -5.20 -0.14 4.03
N HIS A 61 -6.19 -0.93 3.62
CA HIS A 61 -7.59 -0.72 3.94
C HIS A 61 -8.18 -1.99 4.51
N VAL A 62 -8.99 -1.87 5.57
CA VAL A 62 -9.58 -3.03 6.24
C VAL A 62 -11.08 -3.04 5.99
N LEU A 63 -11.58 -4.18 5.53
CA LEU A 63 -12.97 -4.40 5.14
C LEU A 63 -13.59 -5.50 6.00
N GLU A 64 -14.88 -5.33 6.35
CA GLU A 64 -15.66 -6.40 6.96
C GLU A 64 -15.92 -7.50 5.94
N LEU A 65 -15.75 -8.76 6.33
CA LEU A 65 -16.18 -9.90 5.53
C LEU A 65 -17.60 -10.26 5.95
N PHE A 66 -18.58 -9.96 5.10
CA PHE A 66 -19.98 -10.11 5.46
C PHE A 66 -20.40 -11.57 5.72
N HIS A 67 -19.71 -12.50 5.08
CA HIS A 67 -20.09 -13.93 5.04
C HIS A 67 -19.29 -14.81 6.00
N GLN A 68 -18.36 -14.25 6.76
CA GLN A 68 -17.54 -15.02 7.69
C GLN A 68 -16.99 -14.11 8.80
N PRO A 69 -16.56 -14.68 9.94
CA PRO A 69 -15.88 -13.90 10.98
C PRO A 69 -14.57 -13.30 10.47
N GLY A 70 -14.22 -12.15 11.01
CA GLY A 70 -12.97 -11.48 10.68
C GLY A 70 -13.09 -10.47 9.57
N ARG A 71 -11.95 -9.93 9.19
CA ARG A 71 -11.83 -8.83 8.22
C ARG A 71 -10.78 -9.15 7.18
N LEU A 72 -10.81 -8.40 6.09
CA LEU A 72 -9.85 -8.45 5.00
C LEU A 72 -9.00 -7.20 5.02
N GLY A 73 -7.67 -7.35 4.99
CA GLY A 73 -6.76 -6.24 4.73
C GLY A 73 -6.43 -6.18 3.25
N ARG A 74 -6.59 -4.99 2.63
CA ARG A 74 -6.29 -4.81 1.22
C ARG A 74 -5.19 -3.77 1.04
N ILE A 75 -4.09 -4.19 0.44
CA ILE A 75 -3.00 -3.30 0.07
C ILE A 75 -3.30 -2.74 -1.31
N THR A 76 -3.43 -1.42 -1.41
CA THR A 76 -3.76 -0.74 -2.66
C THR A 76 -2.56 -0.08 -3.31
N SER A 77 -1.50 0.20 -2.53
CA SER A 77 -0.26 0.75 -3.06
C SER A 77 0.91 0.21 -2.25
N LEU A 78 1.98 -0.16 -2.95
CA LEU A 78 3.27 -0.48 -2.34
C LEU A 78 4.35 -0.03 -3.30
N VAL A 79 5.08 0.99 -2.93
CA VAL A 79 6.13 1.58 -3.77
C VAL A 79 7.39 1.75 -2.95
N ILE A 80 8.51 1.30 -3.48
CA ILE A 80 9.83 1.50 -2.90
C ILE A 80 10.63 2.37 -3.88
N ASP A 81 11.29 3.40 -3.35
CA ASP A 81 12.19 4.24 -4.15
C ASP A 81 13.18 3.37 -4.91
N GLU A 82 13.34 3.64 -6.21
CA GLU A 82 14.20 2.83 -7.07
C GLU A 82 15.64 2.73 -6.58
N ASN A 83 16.13 3.75 -5.86
CA ASN A 83 17.48 3.77 -5.31
C ASN A 83 17.61 2.97 -4.00
N PHE A 84 16.50 2.48 -3.47
CA PHE A 84 16.46 1.73 -2.21
C PHE A 84 15.92 0.32 -2.37
N ARG A 85 15.70 -0.13 -3.60
CA ARG A 85 15.24 -1.50 -3.87
C ARG A 85 16.32 -2.51 -3.50
N GLY A 86 15.89 -3.69 -3.04
CA GLY A 86 16.81 -4.74 -2.63
C GLY A 86 17.45 -4.54 -1.26
N GLN A 87 16.97 -3.56 -0.48
CA GLN A 87 17.52 -3.23 0.84
C GLN A 87 16.57 -3.55 1.99
N GLY A 88 15.52 -4.32 1.74
CA GLY A 88 14.58 -4.74 2.78
C GLY A 88 13.48 -3.74 3.11
N VAL A 89 13.35 -2.63 2.37
CA VAL A 89 12.33 -1.61 2.65
C VAL A 89 10.94 -2.18 2.45
N GLY A 90 10.72 -2.91 1.36
CA GLY A 90 9.43 -3.57 1.10
C GLY A 90 9.04 -4.53 2.20
N ALA A 91 9.99 -5.33 2.68
CA ALA A 91 9.76 -6.27 3.77
C ALA A 91 9.36 -5.55 5.05
N MET A 92 9.99 -4.41 5.37
CA MET A 92 9.63 -3.61 6.54
C MET A 92 8.19 -3.09 6.44
N LEU A 93 7.80 -2.60 5.28
CA LEU A 93 6.46 -2.07 5.06
C LEU A 93 5.40 -3.17 5.12
N VAL A 94 5.65 -4.33 4.50
CA VAL A 94 4.74 -5.47 4.57
C VAL A 94 4.61 -5.98 6.00
N SER A 95 5.70 -6.05 6.75
CA SER A 95 5.67 -6.45 8.16
C SER A 95 4.82 -5.49 9.00
N ALA A 96 4.94 -4.18 8.76
CA ALA A 96 4.12 -3.20 9.46
C ALA A 96 2.64 -3.31 9.07
N ALA A 97 2.35 -3.61 7.81
CA ALA A 97 1.00 -3.86 7.34
C ALA A 97 0.42 -5.13 7.98
N ASP A 98 1.21 -6.17 8.14
CA ASP A 98 0.80 -7.41 8.81
C ASP A 98 0.44 -7.13 10.27
N ALA A 99 1.23 -6.32 10.97
CA ALA A 99 0.95 -5.95 12.35
C ALA A 99 -0.37 -5.18 12.45
N PHE A 100 -0.60 -4.22 11.57
CA PHE A 100 -1.85 -3.46 11.52
C PHE A 100 -3.04 -4.40 11.24
N SER A 101 -2.91 -5.28 10.26
CA SER A 101 -3.95 -6.24 9.90
C SER A 101 -4.29 -7.17 11.04
N THR A 102 -3.30 -7.64 11.77
CA THR A 102 -3.48 -8.52 12.93
C THR A 102 -4.24 -7.80 14.04
N GLU A 103 -3.88 -6.56 14.33
CA GLU A 103 -4.61 -5.75 15.31
C GLU A 103 -6.07 -5.53 14.92
N GLN A 104 -6.33 -5.39 13.62
CA GLN A 104 -7.67 -5.18 13.07
C GLN A 104 -8.47 -6.48 12.91
N LEU A 105 -7.93 -7.62 13.36
CA LEU A 105 -8.58 -8.93 13.27
C LEU A 105 -8.80 -9.40 11.83
N CYS A 106 -7.90 -9.05 10.94
CA CYS A 106 -7.94 -9.55 9.57
C CYS A 106 -7.58 -11.03 9.52
N VAL A 107 -8.36 -11.80 8.76
CA VAL A 107 -8.11 -13.23 8.56
C VAL A 107 -7.26 -13.49 7.33
N ARG A 108 -7.15 -12.49 6.44
CA ARG A 108 -6.24 -12.54 5.30
C ARG A 108 -5.96 -11.13 4.80
N ALA A 109 -4.92 -11.02 3.98
CA ALA A 109 -4.57 -9.80 3.27
C ALA A 109 -4.53 -10.08 1.78
N GLU A 110 -4.90 -9.08 0.99
CA GLU A 110 -4.84 -9.15 -0.47
C GLU A 110 -4.04 -7.95 -0.99
N VAL A 111 -3.29 -8.17 -2.05
CA VAL A 111 -2.65 -7.09 -2.78
C VAL A 111 -3.10 -7.15 -4.22
N THR A 112 -3.54 -6.02 -4.75
CA THR A 112 -3.91 -5.88 -6.14
C THR A 112 -2.78 -5.16 -6.84
N SER A 113 -1.99 -5.90 -7.63
CA SER A 113 -0.88 -5.34 -8.38
C SER A 113 -1.16 -5.47 -9.86
N SER A 114 -1.10 -4.34 -10.58
CA SER A 114 -1.06 -4.34 -12.03
C SER A 114 0.37 -4.50 -12.54
N ASP A 115 1.32 -4.69 -11.65
CA ASP A 115 2.71 -4.84 -11.99
C ASP A 115 2.96 -6.25 -12.52
N HIS A 116 3.35 -6.34 -13.79
CA HIS A 116 3.62 -7.61 -14.45
C HIS A 116 5.07 -8.07 -14.29
N ARG A 117 5.89 -7.35 -13.53
CA ARG A 117 7.30 -7.73 -13.34
C ARG A 117 7.39 -8.99 -12.51
N ILE A 118 8.23 -9.91 -12.96
CA ILE A 118 8.49 -11.17 -12.24
C ILE A 118 8.99 -10.89 -10.81
N GLN A 119 9.79 -9.85 -10.65
CA GLN A 119 10.35 -9.46 -9.35
C GLN A 119 9.28 -9.10 -8.32
N ALA A 120 8.21 -8.42 -8.76
CA ALA A 120 7.10 -8.09 -7.87
C ALA A 120 6.35 -9.35 -7.42
N HIS A 121 6.09 -10.27 -8.36
CA HIS A 121 5.44 -11.54 -8.04
C HIS A 121 6.27 -12.36 -7.07
N THR A 122 7.57 -12.45 -7.31
CA THR A 122 8.49 -13.16 -6.41
C THR A 122 8.49 -12.55 -5.02
N PHE A 123 8.51 -11.22 -4.94
CA PHE A 123 8.45 -10.51 -3.66
C PHE A 123 7.20 -10.90 -2.87
N TYR A 124 6.03 -10.84 -3.50
CA TYR A 124 4.78 -11.18 -2.81
C TYR A 124 4.75 -12.63 -2.36
N GLN A 125 5.21 -13.55 -3.20
CA GLN A 125 5.26 -14.97 -2.86
C GLN A 125 6.20 -15.23 -1.68
N GLN A 126 7.33 -14.54 -1.61
CA GLN A 126 8.26 -14.65 -0.49
C GLN A 126 7.66 -14.15 0.83
N HIS A 127 6.65 -13.29 0.76
CA HIS A 127 5.96 -12.75 1.93
C HIS A 127 4.63 -13.45 2.21
N GLY A 128 4.42 -14.63 1.66
CA GLY A 128 3.28 -15.48 1.99
C GLY A 128 2.05 -15.27 1.13
N TYR A 129 2.14 -14.50 0.05
CA TYR A 129 1.02 -14.29 -0.86
C TYR A 129 0.99 -15.36 -1.93
N ALA A 130 -0.20 -15.89 -2.20
CA ALA A 130 -0.44 -16.82 -3.31
C ALA A 130 -1.28 -16.13 -4.36
N VAL A 131 -1.07 -16.50 -5.62
CA VAL A 131 -1.86 -15.94 -6.72
C VAL A 131 -3.29 -16.44 -6.65
N ASP A 132 -4.26 -15.51 -6.73
CA ASP A 132 -5.68 -15.83 -6.81
C ASP A 132 -6.29 -14.94 -7.90
N GLU A 133 -6.68 -15.52 -9.02
CA GLU A 133 -7.12 -14.80 -10.21
C GLU A 133 -8.64 -14.60 -10.29
N ARG A 134 -9.38 -14.81 -9.22
CA ARG A 134 -10.85 -14.74 -9.21
C ARG A 134 -11.38 -13.32 -9.12
N ARG A 135 -10.81 -12.39 -9.85
CA ARG A 135 -11.20 -10.99 -9.76
C ARG A 135 -11.89 -10.54 -11.03
N PHE A 136 -13.09 -9.96 -10.87
CA PHE A 136 -13.83 -9.30 -11.93
C PHE A 136 -13.89 -7.81 -11.61
N VAL A 137 -13.66 -6.95 -12.60
CA VAL A 137 -13.65 -5.50 -12.41
C VAL A 137 -14.62 -4.86 -13.37
N LYS A 138 -15.52 -4.03 -12.84
CA LYS A 138 -16.40 -3.18 -13.64
C LYS A 138 -16.06 -1.74 -13.32
N ARG A 139 -15.79 -0.95 -14.34
CA ARG A 139 -15.40 0.44 -14.16
C ARG A 139 -16.60 1.35 -14.32
N TYR A 140 -16.67 2.35 -13.44
CA TYR A 140 -17.73 3.38 -13.46
C TYR A 140 -17.20 4.73 -13.92
N ASP A 141 -15.89 4.84 -14.12
CA ASP A 141 -15.26 6.03 -14.65
C ASP A 141 -14.75 5.78 -16.07
N SER A 142 -14.35 6.84 -16.75
CA SER A 142 -13.81 6.75 -18.10
C SER A 142 -12.29 6.58 -18.14
N SER A 143 -11.63 6.43 -17.01
CA SER A 143 -10.17 6.32 -16.95
C SER A 143 -9.68 5.01 -17.58
N GLY A 144 -10.48 3.99 -17.63
CA GLY A 144 -10.30 2.79 -18.45
C GLY A 144 -9.00 2.01 -18.32
N ALA A 145 -8.20 2.30 -17.38
CA ALA A 145 -6.90 1.66 -17.29
C ALA A 145 -6.97 0.24 -16.76
#